data_302a3d12e3d6c42171f15f9252739c02
#
_entry.id   302a3d12e3d6c42171f15f9252739c02
#
_cell.length_a   1.000
_cell.length_b   1.000
_cell.length_c   1.000
_cell.angle_alpha   90.00
_cell.angle_beta   90.00
_cell.angle_gamma   90.00
#
_symmetry.space_group_name_H-M   'P 1'
#
loop_
_entity.id
_entity.type
_entity.pdbx_description
1 polymer ?
#
loop_
_entity_poly.entity_id
_entity_poly.type
_entity_poly.pdbx_seq_one_letter_code
_entity_poly.pdbx_strand_id
1 'polypeptide(L)'
;HITEIPESYIQNNTQILIQTLLITVIISLPLTILIVILFSRKLTSRIAALSYAMESFHLGHDPEHLSIITLPHPADASNYDEIDNLGITFEDMQHTIAQNLKSIVSLSINEERLKYQLLQSQINPHFLYNILGTIRTCQALGKLDIADQMLTNLTAFYRLTLRKSKELIPIKDELEIARLYLEMEKLCHKDNLNWEINAEDGIENFTICKFTLQPFLENSILHGLSADTPEVFISIQVLYGDDTVVISIEDNGAGMSPET
;
A
#
# COMPACT_ATOMS: atom_id res chain seq x y z
N HIS A 1 -77.33 70.96 -14.05
CA HIS A 1 -76.83 70.56 -15.34
C HIS A 1 -76.53 69.10 -15.31
N ILE A 2 -77.38 68.27 -15.90
CA ILE A 2 -77.10 66.86 -16.16
C ILE A 2 -76.42 66.86 -17.55
N THR A 3 -75.13 66.54 -17.62
CA THR A 3 -74.43 66.36 -18.87
C THR A 3 -74.64 64.91 -19.31
N GLU A 4 -75.47 64.65 -20.26
CA GLU A 4 -75.58 63.32 -20.88
C GLU A 4 -74.35 63.08 -21.78
N ILE A 5 -73.61 62.06 -21.43
CA ILE A 5 -72.46 61.60 -22.22
C ILE A 5 -73.05 60.77 -23.40
N PRO A 6 -72.74 61.08 -24.62
CA PRO A 6 -73.28 60.33 -25.78
C PRO A 6 -72.83 58.86 -25.77
N GLU A 7 -73.78 57.94 -25.98
CA GLU A 7 -73.50 56.49 -26.01
C GLU A 7 -72.40 56.15 -27.05
N SER A 8 -72.32 56.89 -28.15
CA SER A 8 -71.24 56.73 -29.14
C SER A 8 -69.85 57.00 -28.64
N TYR A 9 -69.70 57.88 -27.63
CA TYR A 9 -68.36 58.15 -26.97
C TYR A 9 -67.93 57.01 -26.10
N ILE A 10 -68.85 56.38 -25.41
CA ILE A 10 -68.57 55.21 -24.52
C ILE A 10 -68.25 54.02 -25.40
N GLN A 11 -69.00 53.77 -26.50
CA GLN A 11 -68.72 52.63 -27.41
C GLN A 11 -67.38 52.79 -28.12
N ASN A 12 -67.03 53.99 -28.60
CA ASN A 12 -65.75 54.21 -29.30
C ASN A 12 -64.53 54.01 -28.35
N ASN A 13 -64.60 54.53 -27.11
CA ASN A 13 -63.54 54.32 -26.12
C ASN A 13 -63.40 52.82 -25.70
N THR A 14 -64.54 52.13 -25.61
CA THR A 14 -64.48 50.67 -25.26
C THR A 14 -63.88 49.84 -26.40
N GLN A 15 -64.18 50.19 -27.66
CA GLN A 15 -63.54 49.52 -28.82
C GLN A 15 -62.05 49.79 -28.93
N ILE A 16 -61.60 51.02 -28.66
CA ILE A 16 -60.16 51.36 -28.60
C ILE A 16 -59.45 50.60 -27.51
N LEU A 17 -60.03 50.49 -26.28
CA LEU A 17 -59.49 49.70 -25.17
C LEU A 17 -59.39 48.22 -25.52
N ILE A 18 -60.45 47.64 -26.15
CA ILE A 18 -60.38 46.22 -26.52
C ILE A 18 -59.33 45.98 -27.62
N GLN A 19 -59.20 46.86 -28.59
CA GLN A 19 -58.20 46.76 -29.66
C GLN A 19 -56.77 46.87 -29.10
N THR A 20 -56.51 47.84 -28.21
CA THR A 20 -55.18 47.97 -27.55
C THR A 20 -54.85 46.79 -26.71
N LEU A 21 -55.81 46.24 -25.95
CA LEU A 21 -55.65 45.04 -25.17
C LEU A 21 -55.36 43.80 -26.05
N LEU A 22 -56.07 43.62 -27.13
CA LEU A 22 -55.81 42.53 -28.08
C LEU A 22 -54.41 42.63 -28.71
N ILE A 23 -54.00 43.84 -29.13
CA ILE A 23 -52.70 44.08 -29.75
C ILE A 23 -51.57 43.77 -28.70
N THR A 24 -51.72 44.22 -27.46
CA THR A 24 -50.72 43.92 -26.38
C THR A 24 -50.61 42.45 -26.10
N VAL A 25 -51.73 41.70 -26.05
CA VAL A 25 -51.72 40.26 -25.85
C VAL A 25 -51.08 39.52 -27.05
N ILE A 26 -51.44 39.92 -28.31
CA ILE A 26 -50.90 39.31 -29.53
C ILE A 26 -49.38 39.50 -29.64
N ILE A 27 -48.84 40.61 -29.14
CA ILE A 27 -47.39 40.87 -29.15
C ILE A 27 -46.68 40.22 -27.94
N SER A 28 -47.23 40.35 -26.72
CA SER A 28 -46.59 39.89 -25.50
C SER A 28 -46.56 38.37 -25.36
N LEU A 29 -47.63 37.68 -25.80
CA LEU A 29 -47.71 36.21 -25.67
C LEU A 29 -46.66 35.46 -26.48
N PRO A 30 -46.45 35.73 -27.79
CA PRO A 30 -45.38 35.05 -28.53
C PRO A 30 -43.97 35.46 -28.04
N LEU A 31 -43.79 36.71 -27.60
CA LEU A 31 -42.49 37.15 -27.05
C LEU A 31 -42.14 36.41 -25.75
N THR A 32 -43.11 36.26 -24.82
CA THR A 32 -42.90 35.49 -23.61
C THR A 32 -42.61 34.02 -23.87
N ILE A 33 -43.37 33.42 -24.82
CA ILE A 33 -43.14 32.03 -25.25
C ILE A 33 -41.73 31.85 -25.84
N LEU A 34 -41.30 32.80 -26.68
CA LEU A 34 -39.95 32.76 -27.26
C LEU A 34 -38.85 32.84 -26.19
N ILE A 35 -38.99 33.75 -25.24
CA ILE A 35 -38.05 33.90 -24.13
C ILE A 35 -38.01 32.61 -23.30
N VAL A 36 -39.14 32.02 -22.96
CA VAL A 36 -39.22 30.78 -22.19
C VAL A 36 -38.53 29.61 -22.94
N ILE A 37 -38.78 29.51 -24.26
CA ILE A 37 -38.14 28.45 -25.09
C ILE A 37 -36.62 28.62 -25.12
N LEU A 38 -36.12 29.85 -25.33
CA LEU A 38 -34.70 30.13 -25.40
C LEU A 38 -34.02 29.84 -24.06
N PHE A 39 -34.62 30.27 -22.95
CA PHE A 39 -34.13 30.03 -21.62
C PHE A 39 -34.13 28.52 -21.26
N SER A 40 -35.27 27.85 -21.52
CA SER A 40 -35.39 26.40 -21.26
C SER A 40 -34.37 25.58 -22.05
N ARG A 41 -34.15 25.90 -23.33
CA ARG A 41 -33.14 25.22 -24.16
C ARG A 41 -31.72 25.40 -23.59
N LYS A 42 -31.37 26.64 -23.19
CA LYS A 42 -30.06 26.93 -22.61
C LYS A 42 -29.84 26.16 -21.30
N LEU A 43 -30.84 26.13 -20.42
CA LEU A 43 -30.77 25.42 -19.13
C LEU A 43 -30.66 23.89 -19.34
N THR A 44 -31.58 23.35 -20.19
CA THR A 44 -31.63 21.91 -20.44
C THR A 44 -30.35 21.38 -21.10
N SER A 45 -29.73 22.14 -22.00
CA SER A 45 -28.47 21.71 -22.63
C SER A 45 -27.31 21.63 -21.68
N ARG A 46 -27.24 22.52 -20.68
CA ARG A 46 -26.18 22.52 -19.65
C ARG A 46 -26.34 21.32 -18.67
N ILE A 47 -27.58 21.07 -18.24
CA ILE A 47 -27.91 19.92 -17.40
C ILE A 47 -27.63 18.59 -18.15
N ALA A 48 -27.98 18.52 -19.43
CA ALA A 48 -27.71 17.34 -20.25
C ALA A 48 -26.20 17.09 -20.42
N ALA A 49 -25.39 18.14 -20.59
CA ALA A 49 -23.94 18.02 -20.68
C ALA A 49 -23.34 17.49 -19.38
N LEU A 50 -23.79 18.00 -18.22
CA LEU A 50 -23.37 17.51 -16.90
C LEU A 50 -23.78 16.05 -16.68
N SER A 51 -25.03 15.69 -16.99
CA SER A 51 -25.54 14.33 -16.90
C SER A 51 -24.73 13.37 -17.79
N TYR A 52 -24.42 13.77 -19.02
CA TYR A 52 -23.58 12.98 -19.92
C TYR A 52 -22.16 12.80 -19.38
N ALA A 53 -21.55 13.86 -18.81
CA ALA A 53 -20.24 13.79 -18.17
C ALA A 53 -20.24 12.82 -16.97
N MET A 54 -21.30 12.87 -16.14
CA MET A 54 -21.47 11.96 -15.01
C MET A 54 -21.68 10.51 -15.45
N GLU A 55 -22.47 10.27 -16.48
CA GLU A 55 -22.74 8.94 -17.02
C GLU A 55 -21.52 8.34 -17.73
N SER A 56 -20.75 9.16 -18.41
CA SER A 56 -19.52 8.73 -19.11
C SER A 56 -18.31 8.61 -18.19
N PHE A 57 -18.38 9.10 -16.96
CA PHE A 57 -17.35 8.89 -15.95
C PHE A 57 -17.43 7.46 -15.42
N HIS A 58 -16.73 6.55 -16.09
CA HIS A 58 -16.59 5.18 -15.66
C HIS A 58 -15.18 4.98 -15.09
N LEU A 59 -15.10 4.33 -13.94
CA LEU A 59 -13.86 3.77 -13.43
C LEU A 59 -13.44 2.64 -14.38
N GLY A 60 -12.69 2.98 -15.43
CA GLY A 60 -12.17 2.02 -16.39
C GLY A 60 -11.25 1.01 -15.69
N HIS A 61 -11.01 -0.13 -16.35
CA HIS A 61 -10.08 -1.16 -15.87
C HIS A 61 -8.62 -0.68 -15.78
N ASP A 62 -8.32 0.50 -16.35
CA ASP A 62 -6.98 1.07 -16.37
C ASP A 62 -6.96 2.43 -15.65
N PRO A 63 -6.38 2.47 -14.42
CA PRO A 63 -6.28 3.71 -13.64
C PRO A 63 -5.40 4.81 -14.29
N GLU A 64 -4.56 4.44 -15.27
CA GLU A 64 -3.71 5.40 -15.99
C GLU A 64 -4.48 6.19 -17.06
N HIS A 65 -5.66 5.71 -17.47
CA HIS A 65 -6.47 6.31 -18.54
C HIS A 65 -7.83 6.81 -18.05
N LEU A 66 -7.90 7.36 -16.83
CA LEU A 66 -9.08 8.07 -16.39
C LEU A 66 -9.26 9.33 -17.25
N SER A 67 -10.23 9.29 -18.15
CA SER A 67 -10.62 10.45 -18.94
C SER A 67 -11.32 11.46 -18.04
N ILE A 68 -10.61 12.50 -17.63
CA ILE A 68 -11.21 13.64 -16.93
C ILE A 68 -12.02 14.43 -17.97
N ILE A 69 -13.31 14.57 -17.74
CA ILE A 69 -14.20 15.30 -18.63
C ILE A 69 -14.30 16.73 -18.12
N THR A 70 -13.78 17.67 -18.88
CA THR A 70 -13.87 19.10 -18.59
C THR A 70 -15.17 19.65 -19.16
N LEU A 71 -15.95 20.31 -18.32
CA LEU A 71 -17.20 20.97 -18.70
C LEU A 71 -16.92 22.41 -19.15
N PRO A 72 -17.68 22.94 -20.14
CA PRO A 72 -17.50 24.31 -20.54
C PRO A 72 -18.02 25.27 -19.47
N HIS A 73 -17.13 26.09 -18.91
CA HIS A 73 -17.45 27.14 -17.94
C HIS A 73 -17.38 28.52 -18.57
N PRO A 74 -18.12 29.53 -18.05
CA PRO A 74 -17.89 30.92 -18.39
C PRO A 74 -16.45 31.35 -18.09
N ALA A 75 -15.91 32.27 -18.92
CA ALA A 75 -14.53 32.74 -18.72
C ALA A 75 -14.33 33.58 -17.45
N ASP A 76 -15.42 34.11 -16.88
CA ASP A 76 -15.41 34.96 -15.69
C ASP A 76 -16.13 34.25 -14.53
N ALA A 77 -15.41 33.97 -13.45
CA ALA A 77 -15.91 33.30 -12.25
C ALA A 77 -17.04 34.08 -11.54
N SER A 78 -17.13 35.41 -11.76
CA SER A 78 -18.19 36.23 -11.20
C SER A 78 -19.58 35.92 -11.78
N ASN A 79 -19.64 35.21 -12.90
CA ASN A 79 -20.86 34.83 -13.61
C ASN A 79 -21.25 33.36 -13.42
N TYR A 80 -20.65 32.65 -12.47
CA TYR A 80 -21.00 31.26 -12.18
C TYR A 80 -22.38 31.18 -11.52
N ASP A 81 -23.22 30.31 -12.06
CA ASP A 81 -24.47 29.91 -11.45
C ASP A 81 -24.33 28.58 -10.69
N GLU A 82 -25.44 28.10 -10.11
CA GLU A 82 -25.45 26.84 -9.32
C GLU A 82 -25.04 25.61 -10.16
N ILE A 83 -25.32 25.63 -11.46
CA ILE A 83 -24.97 24.55 -12.39
C ILE A 83 -23.49 24.58 -12.70
N ASP A 84 -22.89 25.76 -12.85
CA ASP A 84 -21.44 25.89 -13.03
C ASP A 84 -20.68 25.42 -11.78
N ASN A 85 -21.16 25.81 -10.59
CA ASN A 85 -20.58 25.35 -9.32
C ASN A 85 -20.69 23.82 -9.15
N LEU A 86 -21.80 23.22 -9.58
CA LEU A 86 -21.97 21.77 -9.57
C LEU A 86 -21.00 21.10 -10.55
N GLY A 87 -20.80 21.69 -11.73
CA GLY A 87 -19.82 21.22 -12.73
C GLY A 87 -18.41 21.22 -12.18
N ILE A 88 -17.97 22.33 -11.56
CA ILE A 88 -16.64 22.47 -10.92
C ILE A 88 -16.47 21.44 -9.81
N THR A 89 -17.49 21.30 -8.95
CA THR A 89 -17.43 20.31 -7.85
C THR A 89 -17.29 18.89 -8.39
N PHE A 90 -17.95 18.59 -9.51
CA PHE A 90 -17.81 17.28 -10.16
C PHE A 90 -16.41 17.08 -10.75
N GLU A 91 -15.81 18.09 -11.37
CA GLU A 91 -14.42 18.06 -11.86
C GLU A 91 -13.42 17.83 -10.72
N ASP A 92 -13.57 18.56 -9.62
CA ASP A 92 -12.72 18.38 -8.42
C ASP A 92 -12.86 16.96 -7.84
N MET A 93 -14.07 16.41 -7.83
CA MET A 93 -14.32 15.04 -7.42
C MET A 93 -13.61 14.03 -8.33
N GLN A 94 -13.67 14.20 -9.66
CA GLN A 94 -12.96 13.37 -10.63
C GLN A 94 -11.44 13.39 -10.37
N HIS A 95 -10.87 14.59 -10.17
CA HIS A 95 -9.45 14.75 -9.85
C HIS A 95 -9.08 14.05 -8.56
N THR A 96 -9.89 14.21 -7.51
CA THR A 96 -9.66 13.56 -6.20
C THR A 96 -9.71 12.04 -6.32
N ILE A 97 -10.69 11.49 -7.04
CA ILE A 97 -10.81 10.05 -7.27
C ILE A 97 -9.59 9.54 -8.07
N ALA A 98 -9.18 10.23 -9.13
CA ALA A 98 -8.04 9.86 -9.94
C ALA A 98 -6.73 9.83 -9.11
N GLN A 99 -6.50 10.84 -8.26
CA GLN A 99 -5.36 10.91 -7.36
C GLN A 99 -5.37 9.79 -6.32
N ASN A 100 -6.52 9.53 -5.70
CA ASN A 100 -6.67 8.47 -4.71
C ASN A 100 -6.43 7.09 -5.32
N LEU A 101 -6.96 6.81 -6.50
CA LEU A 101 -6.72 5.56 -7.21
C LEU A 101 -5.24 5.36 -7.54
N LYS A 102 -4.57 6.40 -8.04
CA LYS A 102 -3.12 6.36 -8.31
C LYS A 102 -2.33 6.07 -7.04
N SER A 103 -2.72 6.68 -5.93
CA SER A 103 -2.10 6.44 -4.62
C SER A 103 -2.31 5.01 -4.14
N ILE A 104 -3.52 4.47 -4.27
CA ILE A 104 -3.85 3.08 -3.89
C ILE A 104 -3.03 2.09 -4.72
N VAL A 105 -2.96 2.27 -6.03
CA VAL A 105 -2.17 1.42 -6.92
C VAL A 105 -0.69 1.47 -6.56
N SER A 106 -0.14 2.67 -6.33
CA SER A 106 1.28 2.83 -5.94
C SER A 106 1.59 2.19 -4.59
N LEU A 107 0.68 2.29 -3.61
CA LEU A 107 0.81 1.63 -2.31
C LEU A 107 0.78 0.10 -2.44
N SER A 108 -0.13 -0.44 -3.26
CA SER A 108 -0.23 -1.88 -3.52
C SER A 108 1.04 -2.44 -4.18
N ILE A 109 1.57 -1.73 -5.19
CA ILE A 109 2.84 -2.11 -5.85
C ILE A 109 4.01 -2.07 -4.85
N ASN A 110 4.05 -1.03 -4.00
CA ASN A 110 5.11 -0.92 -3.00
C ASN A 110 5.01 -2.00 -1.92
N GLU A 111 3.80 -2.36 -1.50
CA GLU A 111 3.56 -3.47 -0.57
C GLU A 111 4.05 -4.81 -1.16
N GLU A 112 3.72 -5.09 -2.42
CA GLU A 112 4.22 -6.30 -3.10
C GLU A 112 5.74 -6.29 -3.25
N ARG A 113 6.33 -5.15 -3.58
CA ARG A 113 7.78 -4.99 -3.66
C ARG A 113 8.46 -5.24 -2.32
N LEU A 114 7.90 -4.70 -1.23
CA LEU A 114 8.42 -4.93 0.12
C LEU A 114 8.29 -6.41 0.53
N LYS A 115 7.16 -7.06 0.23
CA LYS A 115 7.00 -8.51 0.44
C LYS A 115 8.05 -9.30 -0.33
N TYR A 116 8.31 -8.94 -1.59
CA TYR A 116 9.35 -9.58 -2.40
C TYR A 116 10.74 -9.36 -1.82
N GLN A 117 11.06 -8.14 -1.36
CA GLN A 117 12.35 -7.84 -0.72
C GLN A 117 12.51 -8.60 0.61
N LEU A 118 11.46 -8.71 1.41
CA LEU A 118 11.46 -9.52 2.64
C LEU A 118 11.71 -11.00 2.32
N LEU A 119 11.04 -11.56 1.31
CA LEU A 119 11.28 -12.94 0.88
C LEU A 119 12.71 -13.15 0.37
N GLN A 120 13.26 -12.18 -0.36
CA GLN A 120 14.63 -12.24 -0.86
C GLN A 120 15.67 -12.08 0.26
N SER A 121 15.40 -11.28 1.29
CA SER A 121 16.27 -11.11 2.45
C SER A 121 16.33 -12.34 3.36
N GLN A 122 15.34 -13.23 3.28
CA GLN A 122 15.36 -14.52 4.00
C GLN A 122 16.44 -15.49 3.49
N ILE A 123 17.03 -15.22 2.33
CA ILE A 123 18.23 -15.90 1.86
C ILE A 123 19.38 -14.92 2.08
N ASN A 124 20.17 -15.11 3.16
CA ASN A 124 21.38 -14.33 3.35
C ASN A 124 22.39 -14.72 2.24
N PRO A 125 22.59 -13.89 1.18
CA PRO A 125 23.44 -14.29 0.05
C PRO A 125 24.90 -14.46 0.48
N HIS A 126 25.35 -13.66 1.42
CA HIS A 126 26.73 -13.69 1.91
C HIS A 126 27.00 -15.02 2.64
N PHE A 127 26.08 -15.44 3.51
CA PHE A 127 26.16 -16.75 4.18
C PHE A 127 26.19 -17.88 3.15
N LEU A 128 25.30 -17.87 2.16
CA LEU A 128 25.28 -18.90 1.12
C LEU A 128 26.59 -18.97 0.34
N TYR A 129 27.16 -17.82 -0.07
CA TYR A 129 28.44 -17.77 -0.78
C TYR A 129 29.59 -18.31 0.08
N ASN A 130 29.63 -17.99 1.36
CA ASN A 130 30.66 -18.47 2.28
C ASN A 130 30.60 -19.99 2.44
N ILE A 131 29.40 -20.55 2.67
CA ILE A 131 29.21 -22.00 2.81
C ILE A 131 29.62 -22.72 1.51
N LEU A 132 29.14 -22.26 0.34
CA LEU A 132 29.51 -22.88 -0.94
C LEU A 132 31.01 -22.77 -1.23
N GLY A 133 31.66 -21.65 -0.85
CA GLY A 133 33.10 -21.47 -0.93
C GLY A 133 33.87 -22.46 -0.07
N THR A 134 33.40 -22.68 1.16
CA THR A 134 34.00 -23.65 2.09
C THR A 134 33.83 -25.08 1.63
N ILE A 135 32.62 -25.44 1.12
CA ILE A 135 32.38 -26.77 0.52
C ILE A 135 33.37 -27.03 -0.62
N ARG A 136 33.51 -26.07 -1.55
CA ARG A 136 34.44 -26.17 -2.68
C ARG A 136 35.90 -26.36 -2.19
N THR A 137 36.28 -25.62 -1.15
CA THR A 137 37.64 -25.73 -0.55
C THR A 137 37.84 -27.12 0.09
N CYS A 138 36.85 -27.62 0.83
CA CYS A 138 36.89 -28.94 1.40
C CYS A 138 37.01 -30.03 0.34
N GLN A 139 36.27 -29.92 -0.76
CA GLN A 139 36.39 -30.85 -1.89
C GLN A 139 37.79 -30.81 -2.51
N ALA A 140 38.35 -29.64 -2.75
CA ALA A 140 39.68 -29.48 -3.33
C ALA A 140 40.79 -30.04 -2.42
N LEU A 141 40.57 -30.04 -1.11
CA LEU A 141 41.48 -30.61 -0.10
C LEU A 141 41.24 -32.11 0.18
N GLY A 142 40.29 -32.74 -0.52
CA GLY A 142 39.93 -34.14 -0.30
C GLY A 142 39.13 -34.42 0.98
N LYS A 143 38.63 -33.40 1.66
CA LYS A 143 37.81 -33.51 2.89
C LYS A 143 36.34 -33.72 2.52
N LEU A 144 36.05 -34.85 1.87
CA LEU A 144 34.74 -35.12 1.30
C LEU A 144 33.65 -35.27 2.37
N ASP A 145 33.94 -35.86 3.50
CA ASP A 145 32.98 -36.05 4.61
C ASP A 145 32.48 -34.70 5.15
N ILE A 146 33.39 -33.72 5.31
CA ILE A 146 33.02 -32.36 5.74
C ILE A 146 32.18 -31.66 4.67
N ALA A 147 32.56 -31.79 3.42
CA ALA A 147 31.79 -31.18 2.31
C ALA A 147 30.37 -31.76 2.22
N ASP A 148 30.21 -33.08 2.40
CA ASP A 148 28.93 -33.76 2.41
C ASP A 148 28.06 -33.35 3.61
N GLN A 149 28.65 -33.25 4.80
CA GLN A 149 27.98 -32.77 5.99
C GLN A 149 27.48 -31.34 5.81
N MET A 150 28.29 -30.44 5.25
CA MET A 150 27.88 -29.04 4.94
C MET A 150 26.75 -28.98 3.94
N LEU A 151 26.76 -29.79 2.86
CA LEU A 151 25.67 -29.86 1.88
C LEU A 151 24.37 -30.38 2.53
N THR A 152 24.46 -31.37 3.39
CA THR A 152 23.32 -31.92 4.11
C THR A 152 22.70 -30.86 5.04
N ASN A 153 23.53 -30.18 5.84
CA ASN A 153 23.09 -29.13 6.73
C ASN A 153 22.49 -27.94 5.95
N LEU A 154 23.11 -27.53 4.85
CA LEU A 154 22.62 -26.46 3.98
C LEU A 154 21.24 -26.80 3.39
N THR A 155 21.08 -28.04 2.92
CA THR A 155 19.79 -28.51 2.37
C THR A 155 18.71 -28.55 3.45
N ALA A 156 19.03 -29.03 4.66
CA ALA A 156 18.10 -29.05 5.80
C ALA A 156 17.70 -27.63 6.24
N PHE A 157 18.68 -26.72 6.34
CA PHE A 157 18.48 -25.31 6.67
C PHE A 157 17.52 -24.65 5.68
N TYR A 158 17.79 -24.73 4.36
CA TYR A 158 16.91 -24.13 3.36
C TYR A 158 15.54 -24.81 3.28
N ARG A 159 15.44 -26.09 3.53
CA ARG A 159 14.15 -26.78 3.61
C ARG A 159 13.28 -26.25 4.74
N LEU A 160 13.85 -25.95 5.92
CA LEU A 160 13.13 -25.35 7.04
C LEU A 160 12.82 -23.87 6.79
N THR A 161 13.78 -23.11 6.25
CA THR A 161 13.65 -21.68 6.03
C THR A 161 12.74 -21.32 4.86
N LEU A 162 12.72 -22.11 3.78
CA LEU A 162 11.86 -21.93 2.61
C LEU A 162 10.51 -22.63 2.72
N ARG A 163 10.26 -23.38 3.77
CA ARG A 163 8.96 -24.02 4.01
C ARG A 163 7.88 -22.94 4.09
N LYS A 164 6.87 -23.01 3.20
CA LYS A 164 5.86 -21.97 3.01
C LYS A 164 5.28 -21.42 4.32
N SER A 165 5.51 -20.14 4.51
CA SER A 165 4.67 -19.08 5.03
C SER A 165 3.84 -19.37 6.28
N LYS A 166 4.50 -19.54 7.41
CA LYS A 166 3.92 -18.99 8.64
C LYS A 166 4.99 -18.04 9.18
N GLU A 167 4.59 -16.80 9.45
CA GLU A 167 5.44 -15.85 10.18
C GLU A 167 5.79 -16.41 11.57
N LEU A 168 4.90 -17.24 12.11
CA LEU A 168 5.08 -17.94 13.38
C LEU A 168 5.39 -19.42 13.14
N ILE A 169 6.46 -19.89 13.72
CA ILE A 169 6.91 -21.30 13.71
C ILE A 169 7.06 -21.81 15.13
N PRO A 170 7.00 -23.14 15.36
CA PRO A 170 7.36 -23.71 16.66
C PRO A 170 8.77 -23.32 17.08
N ILE A 171 9.00 -23.06 18.38
CA ILE A 171 10.33 -22.75 18.91
C ILE A 171 11.35 -23.85 18.56
N LYS A 172 10.95 -25.11 18.57
CA LYS A 172 11.80 -26.23 18.15
C LYS A 172 12.33 -26.08 16.71
N ASP A 173 11.49 -25.56 15.79
CA ASP A 173 11.90 -25.37 14.39
C ASP A 173 12.88 -24.19 14.28
N GLU A 174 12.68 -23.12 15.06
CA GLU A 174 13.62 -22.00 15.16
C GLU A 174 14.96 -22.39 15.79
N LEU A 175 14.94 -23.20 16.86
CA LEU A 175 16.16 -23.75 17.46
C LEU A 175 16.91 -24.69 16.49
N GLU A 176 16.19 -25.47 15.68
CA GLU A 176 16.81 -26.33 14.67
C GLU A 176 17.44 -25.49 13.55
N ILE A 177 16.81 -24.40 13.13
CA ILE A 177 17.40 -23.43 12.18
C ILE A 177 18.68 -22.83 12.77
N ALA A 178 18.63 -22.39 14.05
CA ALA A 178 19.80 -21.87 14.76
C ALA A 178 20.92 -22.90 14.88
N ARG A 179 20.60 -24.14 15.20
CA ARG A 179 21.57 -25.26 15.31
C ARG A 179 22.28 -25.52 13.96
N LEU A 180 21.50 -25.65 12.88
CA LEU A 180 22.06 -25.88 11.54
C LEU A 180 22.94 -24.72 11.09
N TYR A 181 22.53 -23.48 11.38
CA TYR A 181 23.32 -22.28 11.12
C TYR A 181 24.67 -22.32 11.86
N LEU A 182 24.65 -22.54 13.19
CA LEU A 182 25.85 -22.60 14.03
C LEU A 182 26.78 -23.77 13.66
N GLU A 183 26.24 -24.93 13.28
CA GLU A 183 27.04 -26.04 12.79
C GLU A 183 27.79 -25.70 11.49
N MET A 184 27.14 -25.04 10.56
CA MET A 184 27.79 -24.63 9.30
C MET A 184 28.83 -23.54 9.55
N GLU A 185 28.55 -22.56 10.40
CA GLU A 185 29.52 -21.52 10.77
C GLU A 185 30.73 -22.13 11.51
N LYS A 186 30.51 -23.11 12.40
CA LYS A 186 31.59 -23.83 13.06
C LYS A 186 32.52 -24.54 12.07
N LEU A 187 31.96 -25.15 11.02
CA LEU A 187 32.77 -25.79 9.97
C LEU A 187 33.54 -24.76 9.13
N CYS A 188 33.04 -23.53 9.00
CA CYS A 188 33.74 -22.42 8.33
C CYS A 188 34.86 -21.85 9.21
N HIS A 189 34.63 -21.67 10.51
CA HIS A 189 35.54 -21.04 11.47
C HIS A 189 36.39 -22.05 12.24
N LYS A 190 36.23 -23.34 11.95
CA LYS A 190 36.95 -24.46 12.60
C LYS A 190 36.71 -24.47 14.12
N ASP A 191 37.79 -24.58 14.89
CA ASP A 191 37.74 -24.70 16.35
C ASP A 191 37.48 -23.35 17.07
N ASN A 192 37.35 -22.26 16.31
CA ASN A 192 37.19 -20.92 16.89
C ASN A 192 35.73 -20.58 17.26
N LEU A 193 34.77 -21.44 16.92
CA LEU A 193 33.36 -21.26 17.28
C LEU A 193 32.84 -22.51 17.99
N ASN A 194 32.39 -22.33 19.21
CA ASN A 194 31.68 -23.34 19.97
C ASN A 194 30.33 -22.80 20.43
N TRP A 195 29.37 -23.68 20.62
CA TRP A 195 28.03 -23.29 21.02
C TRP A 195 27.30 -24.41 21.77
N GLU A 196 26.28 -24.00 22.52
CA GLU A 196 25.31 -24.91 23.14
C GLU A 196 23.91 -24.35 23.07
N ILE A 197 22.92 -25.24 23.00
CA ILE A 197 21.50 -24.90 23.01
C ILE A 197 20.83 -25.76 24.07
N ASN A 198 20.25 -25.11 25.07
CA ASN A 198 19.54 -25.73 26.15
C ASN A 198 18.09 -25.21 26.18
N ALA A 199 17.13 -26.10 26.04
CA ALA A 199 15.70 -25.76 26.11
C ALA A 199 15.02 -26.63 27.16
N GLU A 200 14.19 -26.03 27.99
CA GLU A 200 13.38 -26.73 28.98
C GLU A 200 12.31 -27.58 28.32
N ASP A 201 12.01 -28.75 28.87
CA ASP A 201 11.03 -29.68 28.31
C ASP A 201 9.62 -29.04 28.22
N GLY A 202 8.95 -29.25 27.11
CA GLY A 202 7.57 -28.76 26.88
C GLY A 202 7.47 -27.40 26.20
N ILE A 203 8.59 -26.69 26.00
CA ILE A 203 8.63 -25.38 25.35
C ILE A 203 8.59 -25.49 23.81
N GLU A 204 8.91 -26.65 23.26
CA GLU A 204 9.16 -26.86 21.83
C GLU A 204 7.96 -26.49 20.94
N ASN A 205 6.74 -26.56 21.50
CA ASN A 205 5.50 -26.32 20.76
C ASN A 205 5.01 -24.87 20.80
N PHE A 206 5.61 -24.01 21.63
CA PHE A 206 5.32 -22.60 21.60
C PHE A 206 5.78 -21.99 20.27
N THR A 207 5.11 -20.94 19.82
CA THR A 207 5.38 -20.32 18.53
C THR A 207 6.15 -19.01 18.70
N ILE A 208 7.10 -18.78 17.79
CA ILE A 208 7.92 -17.57 17.71
C ILE A 208 7.96 -17.08 16.26
N CYS A 209 8.23 -15.80 16.06
CA CYS A 209 8.50 -15.30 14.73
C CYS A 209 9.75 -15.97 14.14
N LYS A 210 9.64 -16.39 12.89
CA LYS A 210 10.73 -17.02 12.16
C LYS A 210 11.92 -16.06 12.03
N PHE A 211 13.14 -16.56 12.12
CA PHE A 211 14.39 -15.79 12.10
C PHE A 211 14.54 -14.79 13.25
N THR A 212 13.93 -15.05 14.41
CA THR A 212 14.12 -14.22 15.60
C THR A 212 15.53 -14.39 16.16
N LEU A 213 16.08 -15.62 16.17
CA LEU A 213 17.41 -15.91 16.76
C LEU A 213 18.56 -15.55 15.82
N GLN A 214 18.36 -15.69 14.51
CA GLN A 214 19.43 -15.56 13.52
C GLN A 214 20.18 -14.22 13.56
N PRO A 215 19.55 -13.03 13.66
CA PRO A 215 20.29 -11.77 13.73
C PRO A 215 21.22 -11.65 14.93
N PHE A 216 20.83 -12.22 16.07
CA PHE A 216 21.67 -12.23 17.27
C PHE A 216 22.87 -13.15 17.09
N LEU A 217 22.68 -14.34 16.52
CA LEU A 217 23.75 -15.28 16.22
C LEU A 217 24.74 -14.72 15.20
N GLU A 218 24.24 -14.08 14.14
CA GLU A 218 25.08 -13.38 13.15
C GLU A 218 25.93 -12.30 13.81
N ASN A 219 25.34 -11.49 14.69
CA ASN A 219 26.07 -10.45 15.43
C ASN A 219 27.12 -11.05 16.38
N SER A 220 26.77 -12.09 17.14
CA SER A 220 27.72 -12.76 18.06
C SER A 220 28.90 -13.35 17.30
N ILE A 221 28.71 -13.92 16.11
CA ILE A 221 29.81 -14.45 15.30
C ILE A 221 30.65 -13.34 14.69
N LEU A 222 29.97 -12.35 14.04
CA LEU A 222 30.63 -11.28 13.32
C LEU A 222 31.49 -10.39 14.22
N HIS A 223 31.00 -10.09 15.41
CA HIS A 223 31.67 -9.21 16.38
C HIS A 223 32.44 -9.95 17.48
N GLY A 224 32.11 -11.23 17.70
CA GLY A 224 32.80 -12.07 18.67
C GLY A 224 34.15 -12.52 18.17
N LEU A 225 34.29 -12.94 16.92
CA LEU A 225 35.56 -13.35 16.32
C LEU A 225 36.40 -12.13 15.97
N SER A 226 37.36 -11.82 16.80
CA SER A 226 38.35 -10.76 16.63
C SER A 226 39.75 -11.25 16.88
N ALA A 227 40.77 -10.42 16.57
CA ALA A 227 42.17 -10.75 16.88
C ALA A 227 42.40 -10.95 18.38
N ASP A 228 41.64 -10.27 19.24
CA ASP A 228 41.75 -10.29 20.68
C ASP A 228 40.91 -11.42 21.33
N THR A 229 39.89 -11.93 20.59
CA THR A 229 39.03 -13.05 21.03
C THR A 229 39.02 -14.10 19.92
N PRO A 230 40.03 -15.01 19.90
CA PRO A 230 40.15 -15.99 18.82
C PRO A 230 39.11 -17.12 18.90
N GLU A 231 38.50 -17.32 20.08
CA GLU A 231 37.47 -18.35 20.31
C GLU A 231 36.20 -17.71 20.83
N VAL A 232 35.10 -17.96 20.14
CA VAL A 232 33.76 -17.53 20.52
C VAL A 232 32.96 -18.72 21.01
N PHE A 233 32.31 -18.54 22.15
CA PHE A 233 31.33 -19.46 22.69
C PHE A 233 29.95 -18.79 22.76
N ILE A 234 28.92 -19.42 22.17
CA ILE A 234 27.58 -18.94 22.19
C ILE A 234 26.68 -19.89 22.95
N SER A 235 25.99 -19.41 23.98
CA SER A 235 24.99 -20.17 24.74
C SER A 235 23.59 -19.66 24.45
N ILE A 236 22.69 -20.57 24.11
CA ILE A 236 21.26 -20.29 23.92
C ILE A 236 20.51 -21.06 25.00
N GLN A 237 19.78 -20.33 25.83
CA GLN A 237 18.94 -20.92 26.89
C GLN A 237 17.48 -20.52 26.65
N VAL A 238 16.58 -21.51 26.72
CA VAL A 238 15.13 -21.31 26.58
C VAL A 238 14.44 -21.85 27.82
N LEU A 239 13.86 -20.98 28.60
CA LEU A 239 13.30 -21.27 29.91
C LEU A 239 11.85 -20.83 30.03
N TYR A 240 11.08 -21.48 30.89
CA TYR A 240 9.77 -21.02 31.32
C TYR A 240 9.91 -19.81 32.25
N GLY A 241 9.21 -18.71 31.93
CA GLY A 241 8.89 -17.64 32.87
C GLY A 241 7.47 -17.83 33.42
N ASP A 242 7.00 -16.92 34.29
CA ASP A 242 5.70 -17.05 34.99
C ASP A 242 4.51 -17.22 34.02
N ASP A 243 4.49 -16.49 32.90
CA ASP A 243 3.48 -16.61 31.82
C ASP A 243 4.10 -16.46 30.42
N THR A 244 5.42 -16.58 30.31
CA THR A 244 6.19 -16.31 29.09
C THR A 244 7.31 -17.33 28.91
N VAL A 245 7.78 -17.45 27.67
CA VAL A 245 9.02 -18.16 27.36
C VAL A 245 10.13 -17.13 27.24
N VAL A 246 11.21 -17.31 28.02
CA VAL A 246 12.40 -16.46 27.99
C VAL A 246 13.48 -17.15 27.18
N ILE A 247 14.01 -16.47 26.18
CA ILE A 247 15.15 -16.93 25.39
C ILE A 247 16.30 -15.98 25.67
N SER A 248 17.38 -16.53 26.20
CA SER A 248 18.64 -15.83 26.47
C SER A 248 19.71 -16.31 25.49
N ILE A 249 20.41 -15.37 24.88
CA ILE A 249 21.56 -15.62 24.01
C ILE A 249 22.74 -14.88 24.64
N GLU A 250 23.78 -15.60 24.98
CA GLU A 250 24.99 -15.07 25.59
C GLU A 250 26.20 -15.46 24.74
N ASP A 251 27.12 -14.54 24.54
CA ASP A 251 28.43 -14.79 23.93
C ASP A 251 29.57 -14.26 24.81
N ASN A 252 30.74 -14.80 24.60
CA ASN A 252 31.97 -14.37 25.29
C ASN A 252 32.79 -13.38 24.47
N GLY A 253 32.21 -12.72 23.48
CA GLY A 253 32.85 -11.74 22.61
C GLY A 253 33.28 -10.46 23.33
N ALA A 254 33.78 -9.48 22.57
CA ALA A 254 34.30 -8.22 23.13
C ALA A 254 33.22 -7.34 23.79
N GLY A 255 31.91 -7.67 23.62
CA GLY A 255 30.81 -6.91 24.13
C GLY A 255 30.57 -5.62 23.34
N MET A 256 29.52 -4.88 23.73
CA MET A 256 29.17 -3.59 23.15
C MET A 256 29.68 -2.44 24.02
N SER A 257 30.16 -1.35 23.41
CA SER A 257 30.53 -0.16 24.19
C SER A 257 29.27 0.52 24.76
N PRO A 258 29.37 1.22 25.92
CA PRO A 258 28.24 1.90 26.53
C PRO A 258 27.62 3.02 25.64
N GLU A 259 28.27 3.37 24.54
CA GLU A 259 27.86 4.44 23.60
C GLU A 259 27.12 3.90 22.35
N THR A 260 26.93 2.58 22.27
CA THR A 260 26.23 1.91 21.17
C THR A 260 24.84 1.49 21.61
#